data_71727d8016606b8be83f3446a3de8bb7
#
_entry.id   71727d8016606b8be83f3446a3de8bb7
#
_cell.length_a   1.000
_cell.length_b   1.000
_cell.length_c   1.000
_cell.angle_alpha   90.00
_cell.angle_beta   90.00
_cell.angle_gamma   90.00
#
_symmetry.space_group_name_H-M   'P 1'
#
loop_
_entity.id
_entity.type
_entity.pdbx_description
1 polymer ?
#
loop_
_entity_poly.entity_id
_entity_poly.type
_entity_poly.pdbx_seq_one_letter_code
_entity_poly.pdbx_strand_id
1 'polypeptide(L)'
;VHAWDNSDGSARMAVAANLAQPMAESDRHSWLALAKTLLLTTLDASRAQARIVSLEKSKRLQQALYEIADLASADLEMPEMLRRIHAVVGSLMYADNCYIVLYDDQRRSVRFLHFVDQKDTYVADPEREFTEEEMPNSMTFALLRHGQPVRGPSIAIRQKLGVMPDISHGPDSQDWLGVPMRREDRVCGAIVVQSYDTPASYADEDRALLGYVAQHILTALDRKHAHVDLERRIEVRTHELQRANRELQAEILERKRAEKLQRALFRIAELAITSESLERFYADVHTLVDDLIYARNFYIALLSDDGVSLDFPYSIDERD
;
A
#
# COMPACT_ATOMS: atom_id res chain seq x y z
N VAL A 1 11.12 52.92 -40.30
CA VAL A 1 10.71 51.61 -39.75
C VAL A 1 11.20 50.54 -40.70
N HIS A 2 12.00 49.62 -40.20
CA HIS A 2 12.42 48.44 -40.97
C HIS A 2 11.89 47.19 -40.26
N ALA A 3 11.35 46.27 -41.06
CA ALA A 3 10.82 45.00 -40.58
C ALA A 3 11.62 43.85 -41.20
N TRP A 4 11.88 42.81 -40.41
CA TRP A 4 12.51 41.57 -40.85
C TRP A 4 11.66 40.41 -40.42
N ASP A 5 11.59 39.40 -41.27
CA ASP A 5 11.03 38.09 -40.91
C ASP A 5 12.14 37.14 -40.55
N ASN A 6 11.88 36.25 -39.59
CA ASN A 6 12.78 35.13 -39.33
C ASN A 6 12.78 34.19 -40.55
N SER A 7 13.89 33.48 -40.74
CA SER A 7 14.05 32.53 -41.84
C SER A 7 13.01 31.39 -41.86
N ASP A 8 12.32 31.19 -40.75
CA ASP A 8 11.24 30.19 -40.54
C ASP A 8 9.83 30.83 -40.55
N GLY A 9 9.71 32.17 -40.78
CA GLY A 9 8.44 32.88 -40.73
C GLY A 9 7.78 33.00 -39.36
N SER A 10 8.42 32.54 -38.29
CA SER A 10 7.80 32.43 -36.96
C SER A 10 7.72 33.73 -36.17
N ALA A 11 8.41 34.77 -36.56
CA ALA A 11 8.37 36.09 -35.92
C ALA A 11 8.71 37.22 -36.86
N ARG A 12 7.94 38.32 -36.78
CA ARG A 12 8.19 39.57 -37.48
C ARG A 12 8.79 40.56 -36.49
N MET A 13 9.93 41.15 -36.85
CA MET A 13 10.56 42.18 -36.04
C MET A 13 10.58 43.50 -36.79
N ALA A 14 10.33 44.57 -36.08
CA ALA A 14 10.43 45.92 -36.63
C ALA A 14 11.26 46.79 -35.68
N VAL A 15 12.15 47.57 -36.25
CA VAL A 15 12.90 48.59 -35.53
C VAL A 15 12.53 49.98 -36.09
N ALA A 16 12.17 50.89 -35.22
CA ALA A 16 11.93 52.28 -35.54
C ALA A 16 12.87 53.16 -34.74
N ALA A 17 13.54 54.06 -35.42
CA ALA A 17 14.37 55.08 -34.78
C ALA A 17 13.90 56.46 -35.22
N ASN A 18 13.76 57.36 -34.27
CA ASN A 18 13.51 58.77 -34.53
C ASN A 18 14.82 59.55 -34.31
N LEU A 19 15.40 60.03 -35.40
CA LEU A 19 16.69 60.69 -35.34
C LEU A 19 16.51 62.22 -35.50
N ALA A 20 17.22 63.01 -34.69
CA ALA A 20 17.14 64.45 -34.72
C ALA A 20 17.83 65.06 -35.97
N GLN A 21 18.69 64.32 -36.66
CA GLN A 21 19.35 64.69 -37.91
C GLN A 21 19.37 63.49 -38.90
N PRO A 22 19.31 63.73 -40.24
CA PRO A 22 19.40 62.69 -41.21
C PRO A 22 20.79 62.04 -41.22
N MET A 23 20.82 60.73 -41.12
CA MET A 23 22.05 59.92 -41.22
C MET A 23 22.45 59.70 -42.69
N ALA A 24 23.75 59.63 -42.97
CA ALA A 24 24.26 59.16 -44.23
C ALA A 24 23.77 57.73 -44.53
N GLU A 25 23.61 57.38 -45.80
CA GLU A 25 23.01 56.10 -46.20
C GLU A 25 23.85 54.88 -45.78
N SER A 26 25.18 55.00 -45.83
CA SER A 26 26.14 54.01 -45.31
C SER A 26 25.98 53.75 -43.81
N ASP A 27 25.82 54.84 -43.04
CA ASP A 27 25.68 54.76 -41.60
C ASP A 27 24.35 54.16 -41.16
N ARG A 28 23.29 54.43 -41.96
CA ARG A 28 21.98 53.84 -41.78
C ARG A 28 22.03 52.33 -41.93
N HIS A 29 22.72 51.81 -42.97
CA HIS A 29 22.85 50.37 -43.19
C HIS A 29 23.62 49.69 -42.06
N SER A 30 24.72 50.29 -41.62
CA SER A 30 25.54 49.77 -40.51
C SER A 30 24.75 49.78 -39.20
N TRP A 31 24.00 50.86 -38.91
CA TRP A 31 23.15 50.96 -37.71
C TRP A 31 22.02 49.91 -37.73
N LEU A 32 21.35 49.69 -38.88
CA LEU A 32 20.31 48.68 -39.02
C LEU A 32 20.84 47.28 -38.87
N ALA A 33 22.03 46.98 -39.37
CA ALA A 33 22.69 45.70 -39.21
C ALA A 33 23.03 45.43 -37.73
N LEU A 34 23.56 46.43 -37.03
CA LEU A 34 23.85 46.34 -35.59
C LEU A 34 22.59 46.16 -34.75
N ALA A 35 21.55 46.96 -35.03
CA ALA A 35 20.27 46.88 -34.35
C ALA A 35 19.59 45.48 -34.56
N LYS A 36 19.64 44.96 -35.81
CA LYS A 36 19.18 43.62 -36.10
C LYS A 36 19.94 42.54 -35.33
N THR A 37 21.26 42.64 -35.30
CA THR A 37 22.12 41.68 -34.55
C THR A 37 21.81 41.71 -33.05
N LEU A 38 21.71 42.91 -32.47
CA LEU A 38 21.36 43.10 -31.03
C LEU A 38 19.99 42.52 -30.72
N LEU A 39 18.98 42.76 -31.56
CA LEU A 39 17.64 42.20 -31.36
C LEU A 39 17.64 40.69 -31.49
N LEU A 40 18.34 40.11 -32.44
CA LEU A 40 18.43 38.67 -32.61
C LEU A 40 19.12 38.02 -31.40
N THR A 41 20.26 38.58 -30.96
CA THR A 41 20.98 38.06 -29.76
C THR A 41 20.16 38.15 -28.48
N THR A 42 19.40 39.24 -28.28
CA THR A 42 18.52 39.39 -27.09
C THR A 42 17.35 38.43 -27.16
N LEU A 43 16.79 38.16 -28.33
CA LEU A 43 15.72 37.19 -28.53
C LEU A 43 16.20 35.76 -28.29
N ASP A 44 17.37 35.43 -28.80
CA ASP A 44 17.98 34.11 -28.60
C ASP A 44 18.35 33.88 -27.12
N ALA A 45 18.90 34.91 -26.46
CA ALA A 45 19.14 34.85 -25.01
C ALA A 45 17.84 34.66 -24.19
N SER A 46 16.78 35.39 -24.55
CA SER A 46 15.47 35.22 -23.92
C SER A 46 14.87 33.82 -24.14
N ARG A 47 14.97 33.29 -25.37
CA ARG A 47 14.55 31.92 -25.67
C ARG A 47 15.35 30.86 -24.91
N ALA A 48 16.68 31.05 -24.86
CA ALA A 48 17.55 30.15 -24.09
C ALA A 48 17.19 30.18 -22.59
N GLN A 49 16.97 31.35 -22.02
CA GLN A 49 16.52 31.50 -20.64
C GLN A 49 15.18 30.84 -20.38
N ALA A 50 14.20 31.03 -21.25
CA ALA A 50 12.89 30.37 -21.15
C ALA A 50 13.03 28.83 -21.22
N ARG A 51 13.91 28.31 -22.08
CA ARG A 51 14.21 26.88 -22.15
C ARG A 51 14.86 26.35 -20.87
N ILE A 52 15.81 27.07 -20.28
CA ILE A 52 16.45 26.71 -19.02
C ILE A 52 15.40 26.59 -17.91
N VAL A 53 14.55 27.61 -17.75
CA VAL A 53 13.47 27.61 -16.73
C VAL A 53 12.51 26.44 -16.96
N SER A 54 12.14 26.16 -18.20
CA SER A 54 11.26 25.02 -18.54
C SER A 54 11.92 23.67 -18.23
N LEU A 55 13.22 23.51 -18.52
CA LEU A 55 13.97 22.30 -18.21
C LEU A 55 14.14 22.10 -16.70
N GLU A 56 14.42 23.16 -15.95
CA GLU A 56 14.50 23.09 -14.49
C GLU A 56 13.15 22.71 -13.86
N LYS A 57 12.05 23.29 -14.34
CA LYS A 57 10.69 22.94 -13.90
C LYS A 57 10.40 21.46 -14.19
N SER A 58 10.71 21.00 -15.40
CA SER A 58 10.53 19.60 -15.80
C SER A 58 11.38 18.65 -14.93
N LYS A 59 12.63 19.01 -14.65
CA LYS A 59 13.52 18.22 -13.79
C LYS A 59 12.99 18.13 -12.36
N ARG A 60 12.53 19.24 -11.77
CA ARG A 60 11.93 19.26 -10.42
C ARG A 60 10.67 18.36 -10.36
N LEU A 61 9.79 18.49 -11.35
CA LEU A 61 8.60 17.64 -11.45
C LEU A 61 8.99 16.17 -11.52
N GLN A 62 9.95 15.82 -12.37
CA GLN A 62 10.42 14.45 -12.52
C GLN A 62 11.01 13.87 -11.24
N GLN A 63 11.81 14.65 -10.53
CA GLN A 63 12.36 14.26 -9.22
C GLN A 63 11.25 14.01 -8.20
N ALA A 64 10.27 14.90 -8.12
CA ALA A 64 9.14 14.74 -7.20
C ALA A 64 8.27 13.52 -7.54
N LEU A 65 8.05 13.24 -8.83
CA LEU A 65 7.32 12.03 -9.25
C LEU A 65 8.06 10.74 -8.83
N TYR A 66 9.39 10.70 -8.96
CA TYR A 66 10.19 9.58 -8.45
C TYR A 66 10.11 9.46 -6.92
N GLU A 67 10.21 10.59 -6.20
CA GLU A 67 10.12 10.59 -4.74
C GLU A 67 8.75 10.10 -4.25
N ILE A 68 7.65 10.54 -4.88
CA ILE A 68 6.29 10.06 -4.58
C ILE A 68 6.16 8.56 -4.82
N ALA A 69 6.69 8.05 -5.93
CA ALA A 69 6.68 6.63 -6.25
C ALA A 69 7.50 5.80 -5.24
N ASP A 70 8.65 6.31 -4.83
CA ASP A 70 9.51 5.71 -3.82
C ASP A 70 8.83 5.67 -2.44
N LEU A 71 8.28 6.79 -1.99
CA LEU A 71 7.51 6.88 -0.75
C LEU A 71 6.30 5.93 -0.74
N ALA A 72 5.56 5.86 -1.84
CA ALA A 72 4.43 4.93 -1.98
C ALA A 72 4.88 3.46 -1.99
N SER A 73 6.15 3.19 -2.33
CA SER A 73 6.76 1.85 -2.33
C SER A 73 7.49 1.49 -1.05
N ALA A 74 7.81 2.45 -0.21
CA ALA A 74 8.49 2.25 1.05
C ALA A 74 7.61 1.52 2.08
N ASP A 75 8.27 0.83 3.03
CA ASP A 75 7.60 0.22 4.18
C ASP A 75 7.40 1.28 5.28
N LEU A 76 6.51 2.23 4.98
CA LEU A 76 6.13 3.31 5.90
C LEU A 76 4.71 3.11 6.39
N GLU A 77 4.44 3.57 7.62
CA GLU A 77 3.08 3.69 8.08
C GLU A 77 2.30 4.71 7.24
N MET A 78 1.01 4.44 6.99
CA MET A 78 0.17 5.24 6.10
C MET A 78 0.18 6.75 6.44
N PRO A 79 0.01 7.19 7.69
CA PRO A 79 0.02 8.61 8.03
C PRO A 79 1.36 9.29 7.71
N GLU A 80 2.48 8.62 7.96
CA GLU A 80 3.80 9.15 7.66
C GLU A 80 4.06 9.22 6.16
N MET A 81 3.67 8.20 5.41
CA MET A 81 3.76 8.20 3.96
C MET A 81 2.98 9.38 3.36
N LEU A 82 1.72 9.56 3.78
CA LEU A 82 0.87 10.65 3.27
C LEU A 82 1.40 12.03 3.66
N ARG A 83 1.94 12.19 4.86
CA ARG A 83 2.59 13.43 5.30
C ARG A 83 3.79 13.78 4.42
N ARG A 84 4.63 12.81 4.07
CA ARG A 84 5.79 13.03 3.19
C ARG A 84 5.36 13.32 1.76
N ILE A 85 4.40 12.60 1.22
CA ILE A 85 3.83 12.87 -0.11
C ILE A 85 3.26 14.29 -0.15
N HIS A 86 2.52 14.72 0.88
CA HIS A 86 2.01 16.08 0.99
C HIS A 86 3.14 17.12 0.96
N ALA A 87 4.25 16.90 1.68
CA ALA A 87 5.41 17.81 1.65
C ALA A 87 6.03 17.91 0.25
N VAL A 88 6.12 16.81 -0.49
CA VAL A 88 6.60 16.81 -1.89
C VAL A 88 5.64 17.60 -2.78
N VAL A 89 4.33 17.38 -2.66
CA VAL A 89 3.31 18.15 -3.41
C VAL A 89 3.42 19.64 -3.09
N GLY A 90 3.57 20.02 -1.81
CA GLY A 90 3.73 21.39 -1.37
C GLY A 90 5.01 22.09 -1.89
N SER A 91 6.02 21.31 -2.29
CA SER A 91 7.23 21.85 -2.95
C SER A 91 7.01 22.23 -4.43
N LEU A 92 5.95 21.75 -5.04
CA LEU A 92 5.63 21.92 -6.46
C LEU A 92 4.46 22.86 -6.71
N MET A 93 3.48 22.87 -5.81
CA MET A 93 2.26 23.67 -5.92
C MET A 93 1.80 24.12 -4.53
N TYR A 94 0.92 25.10 -4.48
CA TYR A 94 0.31 25.50 -3.21
C TYR A 94 -0.55 24.35 -2.64
N ALA A 95 -0.20 23.87 -1.46
CA ALA A 95 -0.87 22.76 -0.81
C ALA A 95 -0.95 22.91 0.73
N ASP A 96 -0.92 24.14 1.25
CA ASP A 96 -1.02 24.39 2.69
C ASP A 96 -2.35 23.88 3.28
N ASN A 97 -3.36 23.78 2.43
CA ASN A 97 -4.63 23.15 2.75
C ASN A 97 -4.81 21.94 1.83
N CYS A 98 -4.69 20.75 2.40
CA CYS A 98 -4.73 19.49 1.66
C CYS A 98 -5.43 18.41 2.47
N TYR A 99 -6.30 17.66 1.81
CA TYR A 99 -6.86 16.46 2.42
C TYR A 99 -7.00 15.31 1.43
N ILE A 100 -6.96 14.10 1.97
CA ILE A 100 -7.05 12.84 1.23
C ILE A 100 -8.13 12.02 1.90
N VAL A 101 -9.12 11.58 1.14
CA VAL A 101 -10.22 10.75 1.62
C VAL A 101 -10.30 9.44 0.87
N LEU A 102 -10.63 8.37 1.59
CA LEU A 102 -11.16 7.14 1.00
C LEU A 102 -12.67 7.18 0.96
N TYR A 103 -13.24 6.56 -0.05
CA TYR A 103 -14.69 6.48 -0.26
C TYR A 103 -15.15 5.02 -0.33
N ASP A 104 -16.14 4.69 0.50
CA ASP A 104 -16.87 3.44 0.42
C ASP A 104 -18.22 3.70 -0.29
N ASP A 105 -18.33 3.23 -1.53
CA ASP A 105 -19.51 3.39 -2.38
C ASP A 105 -20.73 2.62 -1.83
N GLN A 106 -20.50 1.48 -1.17
CA GLN A 106 -21.59 0.67 -0.60
C GLN A 106 -22.23 1.33 0.63
N ARG A 107 -21.38 1.92 1.48
CA ARG A 107 -21.80 2.63 2.70
C ARG A 107 -22.08 4.10 2.46
N ARG A 108 -21.70 4.62 1.29
CA ARG A 108 -21.75 6.06 0.96
C ARG A 108 -21.08 6.90 2.05
N SER A 109 -19.89 6.46 2.48
CA SER A 109 -19.11 7.07 3.55
C SER A 109 -17.71 7.44 3.09
N VAL A 110 -17.11 8.43 3.73
CA VAL A 110 -15.71 8.83 3.54
C VAL A 110 -14.94 8.72 4.83
N ARG A 111 -13.64 8.39 4.71
CA ARG A 111 -12.66 8.45 5.80
C ARG A 111 -11.53 9.37 5.41
N PHE A 112 -11.16 10.29 6.30
CA PHE A 112 -10.03 11.18 6.07
C PHE A 112 -8.74 10.47 6.46
N LEU A 113 -7.91 10.15 5.47
CA LEU A 113 -6.58 9.56 5.71
C LEU A 113 -5.52 10.62 6.04
N HIS A 114 -5.72 11.83 5.54
CA HIS A 114 -4.84 12.98 5.75
C HIS A 114 -5.69 14.24 5.69
N PHE A 115 -5.45 15.18 6.60
CA PHE A 115 -6.13 16.48 6.63
C PHE A 115 -5.21 17.53 7.23
N VAL A 116 -4.93 18.55 6.47
CA VAL A 116 -4.20 19.74 6.90
C VAL A 116 -4.94 20.93 6.33
N ASP A 117 -5.35 21.85 7.17
CA ASP A 117 -6.05 23.08 6.77
C ASP A 117 -5.76 24.21 7.71
N GLN A 118 -5.60 25.43 7.18
CA GLN A 118 -5.30 26.64 7.96
C GLN A 118 -6.52 27.24 8.67
N LYS A 119 -7.71 26.96 8.18
CA LYS A 119 -8.98 27.53 8.70
C LYS A 119 -9.79 26.51 9.49
N ASP A 120 -9.49 25.22 9.35
CA ASP A 120 -10.13 24.12 10.05
C ASP A 120 -9.10 23.40 10.93
N THR A 121 -9.44 23.17 12.19
CA THR A 121 -8.60 22.49 13.18
C THR A 121 -8.87 21.01 13.30
N TYR A 122 -9.67 20.43 12.40
CA TYR A 122 -9.96 18.99 12.39
C TYR A 122 -8.65 18.20 12.24
N VAL A 123 -8.51 17.17 13.07
CA VAL A 123 -7.41 16.20 12.99
C VAL A 123 -7.98 14.92 12.41
N ALA A 124 -7.38 14.44 11.32
CA ALA A 124 -7.83 13.22 10.67
C ALA A 124 -7.72 12.01 11.60
N ASP A 125 -8.85 11.33 11.77
CA ASP A 125 -8.93 10.01 12.39
C ASP A 125 -9.26 9.00 11.28
N PRO A 126 -8.30 8.15 10.87
CA PRO A 126 -8.51 7.18 9.79
C PRO A 126 -9.57 6.12 10.09
N GLU A 127 -9.94 5.92 11.36
CA GLU A 127 -10.97 4.96 11.75
C GLU A 127 -12.38 5.59 11.74
N ARG A 128 -12.46 6.92 11.72
CA ARG A 128 -13.76 7.61 11.69
C ARG A 128 -14.32 7.68 10.28
N GLU A 129 -15.50 7.12 10.10
CA GLU A 129 -16.29 7.26 8.88
C GLU A 129 -17.30 8.42 9.03
N PHE A 130 -17.49 9.16 7.94
CA PHE A 130 -18.52 10.18 7.81
C PHE A 130 -19.45 9.78 6.66
N THR A 131 -20.72 9.71 6.95
CA THR A 131 -21.73 9.43 5.91
C THR A 131 -22.14 10.70 5.18
N GLU A 132 -22.76 10.56 4.02
CA GLU A 132 -23.28 11.70 3.27
C GLU A 132 -24.39 12.44 4.06
N GLU A 133 -25.10 11.74 4.95
CA GLU A 133 -26.10 12.32 5.83
C GLU A 133 -25.49 13.19 6.93
N GLU A 134 -24.33 12.81 7.45
CA GLU A 134 -23.56 13.59 8.43
C GLU A 134 -22.87 14.81 7.81
N MET A 135 -22.59 14.76 6.50
CA MET A 135 -21.94 15.85 5.75
C MET A 135 -22.81 16.30 4.57
N PRO A 136 -24.03 16.82 4.82
CA PRO A 136 -24.90 17.31 3.76
C PRO A 136 -24.21 18.47 3.05
N ASN A 137 -24.43 18.60 1.73
CA ASN A 137 -23.84 19.65 0.91
C ASN A 137 -22.30 19.66 0.85
N SER A 138 -21.65 18.53 1.14
CA SER A 138 -20.21 18.39 1.05
C SER A 138 -19.73 18.42 -0.41
N MET A 139 -18.78 19.30 -0.71
CA MET A 139 -18.10 19.34 -2.02
C MET A 139 -17.33 18.04 -2.29
N THR A 140 -16.82 17.40 -1.26
CA THR A 140 -16.13 16.11 -1.35
C THR A 140 -17.06 15.03 -1.89
N PHE A 141 -18.26 14.85 -1.30
CA PHE A 141 -19.23 13.89 -1.83
C PHE A 141 -19.72 14.24 -3.25
N ALA A 142 -19.88 15.52 -3.54
CA ALA A 142 -20.24 15.96 -4.89
C ALA A 142 -19.13 15.65 -5.92
N LEU A 143 -17.86 15.85 -5.57
CA LEU A 143 -16.71 15.45 -6.38
C LEU A 143 -16.68 13.94 -6.63
N LEU A 144 -16.89 13.14 -5.58
CA LEU A 144 -16.89 11.67 -5.65
C LEU A 144 -17.99 11.15 -6.59
N ARG A 145 -19.19 11.73 -6.53
CA ARG A 145 -20.30 11.41 -7.46
C ARG A 145 -20.02 11.89 -8.89
N HIS A 146 -19.42 13.08 -9.03
CA HIS A 146 -19.07 13.62 -10.34
C HIS A 146 -18.00 12.76 -11.05
N GLY A 147 -17.07 12.21 -10.27
CA GLY A 147 -16.05 11.26 -10.73
C GLY A 147 -15.01 11.84 -11.68
N GLN A 148 -14.96 13.16 -11.85
CA GLN A 148 -13.99 13.85 -12.71
C GLN A 148 -13.29 14.97 -11.91
N PRO A 149 -12.04 15.30 -12.22
CA PRO A 149 -11.35 16.42 -11.59
C PRO A 149 -12.13 17.75 -11.78
N VAL A 150 -12.17 18.52 -10.71
CA VAL A 150 -12.85 19.83 -10.70
C VAL A 150 -11.89 20.87 -10.14
N ARG A 151 -11.89 22.08 -10.74
CA ARG A 151 -11.03 23.19 -10.33
C ARG A 151 -11.77 24.53 -10.44
N GLY A 152 -11.44 25.45 -9.56
CA GLY A 152 -11.90 26.85 -9.54
C GLY A 152 -12.34 27.31 -8.16
N PRO A 153 -12.89 28.52 -8.04
CA PRO A 153 -13.47 29.01 -6.78
C PRO A 153 -14.56 28.07 -6.26
N SER A 154 -14.57 27.80 -4.96
CA SER A 154 -15.52 26.86 -4.34
C SER A 154 -16.97 27.23 -4.65
N ILE A 155 -17.31 28.52 -4.68
CA ILE A 155 -18.64 29.01 -5.04
C ILE A 155 -19.06 28.55 -6.44
N ALA A 156 -18.16 28.69 -7.43
CA ALA A 156 -18.43 28.30 -8.81
C ALA A 156 -18.56 26.77 -8.95
N ILE A 157 -17.72 26.01 -8.20
CA ILE A 157 -17.79 24.55 -8.17
C ILE A 157 -19.09 24.06 -7.55
N ARG A 158 -19.52 24.65 -6.42
CA ARG A 158 -20.82 24.35 -5.79
C ARG A 158 -21.96 24.52 -6.79
N GLN A 159 -22.01 25.64 -7.50
CA GLN A 159 -23.01 25.88 -8.55
C GLN A 159 -22.97 24.82 -9.64
N LYS A 160 -21.78 24.48 -10.14
CA LYS A 160 -21.58 23.47 -11.19
C LYS A 160 -22.02 22.08 -10.75
N LEU A 161 -21.75 21.71 -9.50
CA LEU A 161 -22.06 20.38 -8.94
C LEU A 161 -23.44 20.29 -8.27
N GLY A 162 -24.21 21.37 -8.23
CA GLY A 162 -25.52 21.41 -7.61
C GLY A 162 -25.48 21.31 -6.07
N VAL A 163 -24.41 21.79 -5.45
CA VAL A 163 -24.21 21.76 -4.00
C VAL A 163 -24.69 23.08 -3.39
N MET A 164 -25.57 23.00 -2.40
CA MET A 164 -26.02 24.18 -1.67
C MET A 164 -24.90 24.79 -0.84
N PRO A 165 -24.86 26.13 -0.68
CA PRO A 165 -23.94 26.78 0.23
C PRO A 165 -24.12 26.25 1.67
N ASP A 166 -23.03 25.82 2.29
CA ASP A 166 -23.03 25.34 3.67
C ASP A 166 -21.71 25.72 4.32
N ILE A 167 -21.78 26.54 5.38
CA ILE A 167 -20.62 27.00 6.12
C ILE A 167 -20.15 26.02 7.19
N SER A 168 -20.89 24.95 7.45
CA SER A 168 -20.55 23.92 8.43
C SER A 168 -19.30 23.11 8.03
N HIS A 169 -18.94 23.14 6.74
CA HIS A 169 -17.80 22.43 6.18
C HIS A 169 -16.60 23.36 5.84
N GLY A 170 -16.46 24.45 6.59
CA GLY A 170 -15.39 25.44 6.41
C GLY A 170 -15.77 26.60 5.48
N PRO A 171 -14.93 27.65 5.43
CA PRO A 171 -15.16 28.81 4.59
C PRO A 171 -14.94 28.50 3.11
N ASP A 172 -15.55 29.33 2.26
CA ASP A 172 -15.32 29.23 0.81
C ASP A 172 -13.85 29.54 0.44
N SER A 173 -13.28 28.68 -0.38
CA SER A 173 -11.92 28.87 -0.91
C SER A 173 -11.94 29.69 -2.21
N GLN A 174 -10.89 30.50 -2.41
CA GLN A 174 -10.68 31.29 -3.62
C GLN A 174 -10.32 30.41 -4.82
N ASP A 175 -9.61 29.30 -4.55
CA ASP A 175 -9.37 28.26 -5.54
C ASP A 175 -9.38 26.88 -4.87
N TRP A 176 -9.97 25.92 -5.53
CA TRP A 176 -10.14 24.55 -5.06
C TRP A 176 -9.85 23.58 -6.20
N LEU A 177 -9.02 22.61 -5.95
CA LEU A 177 -8.71 21.55 -6.91
C LEU A 177 -8.94 20.20 -6.27
N GLY A 178 -9.94 19.49 -6.75
CA GLY A 178 -10.24 18.13 -6.32
C GLY A 178 -10.03 17.14 -7.45
N VAL A 179 -9.32 16.06 -7.15
CA VAL A 179 -9.03 14.97 -8.07
C VAL A 179 -9.54 13.67 -7.46
N PRO A 180 -10.52 12.99 -8.09
CA PRO A 180 -10.98 11.69 -7.62
C PRO A 180 -9.91 10.62 -7.83
N MET A 181 -9.72 9.77 -6.83
CA MET A 181 -8.91 8.57 -6.90
C MET A 181 -9.74 7.44 -7.51
N ARG A 182 -9.30 6.87 -8.62
CA ARG A 182 -10.07 5.87 -9.37
C ARG A 182 -9.30 4.57 -9.50
N ARG A 183 -10.01 3.47 -9.29
CA ARG A 183 -9.55 2.12 -9.64
C ARG A 183 -10.46 1.59 -10.73
N GLU A 184 -9.91 1.42 -11.94
CA GLU A 184 -10.72 1.14 -13.13
C GLU A 184 -11.84 2.18 -13.31
N ASP A 185 -13.10 1.77 -13.30
CA ASP A 185 -14.25 2.66 -13.44
C ASP A 185 -14.85 3.13 -12.09
N ARG A 186 -14.31 2.69 -10.95
CA ARG A 186 -14.84 3.02 -9.63
C ARG A 186 -14.05 4.14 -8.97
N VAL A 187 -14.77 5.08 -8.35
CA VAL A 187 -14.17 6.10 -7.51
C VAL A 187 -13.96 5.50 -6.11
N CYS A 188 -12.71 5.52 -5.63
CA CYS A 188 -12.30 4.95 -4.34
C CYS A 188 -11.92 6.03 -3.32
N GLY A 189 -11.93 7.31 -3.71
CA GLY A 189 -11.55 8.41 -2.84
C GLY A 189 -11.28 9.69 -3.61
N ALA A 190 -10.67 10.66 -2.96
CA ALA A 190 -10.23 11.90 -3.58
C ALA A 190 -9.03 12.49 -2.85
N ILE A 191 -8.23 13.26 -3.60
CA ILE A 191 -7.24 14.19 -3.07
C ILE A 191 -7.68 15.61 -3.43
N VAL A 192 -7.61 16.50 -2.47
CA VAL A 192 -8.05 17.88 -2.61
C VAL A 192 -7.00 18.82 -2.06
N VAL A 193 -6.75 19.90 -2.78
CA VAL A 193 -6.00 21.06 -2.30
C VAL A 193 -6.83 22.32 -2.48
N GLN A 194 -6.66 23.30 -1.59
CA GLN A 194 -7.42 24.55 -1.66
C GLN A 194 -6.61 25.75 -1.19
N SER A 195 -6.94 26.93 -1.73
CA SER A 195 -6.38 28.21 -1.35
C SER A 195 -7.50 29.16 -0.92
N TYR A 196 -7.32 29.79 0.23
CA TYR A 196 -8.29 30.77 0.75
C TYR A 196 -7.97 32.20 0.32
N ASP A 197 -6.71 32.49 0.03
CA ASP A 197 -6.24 33.86 -0.10
C ASP A 197 -5.81 34.21 -1.55
N THR A 198 -5.49 33.19 -2.37
CA THR A 198 -4.96 33.38 -3.70
C THR A 198 -5.92 32.80 -4.76
N PRO A 199 -6.59 33.63 -5.57
CA PRO A 199 -7.39 33.14 -6.68
C PRO A 199 -6.51 32.58 -7.81
N ALA A 200 -7.05 31.61 -8.56
CA ALA A 200 -6.37 30.95 -9.68
C ALA A 200 -4.99 30.36 -9.34
N SER A 201 -4.88 29.75 -8.15
CA SER A 201 -3.65 29.14 -7.64
C SER A 201 -3.25 27.89 -8.42
N TYR A 202 -4.22 27.20 -9.06
CA TYR A 202 -4.01 25.91 -9.69
C TYR A 202 -4.09 25.97 -11.21
N ALA A 203 -3.19 25.24 -11.87
CA ALA A 203 -3.12 25.08 -13.31
C ALA A 203 -3.51 23.65 -13.76
N ASP A 204 -3.54 23.39 -15.07
CA ASP A 204 -3.77 22.04 -15.60
C ASP A 204 -2.62 21.08 -15.26
N GLU A 205 -1.41 21.60 -15.09
CA GLU A 205 -0.24 20.85 -14.65
C GLU A 205 -0.42 20.33 -13.21
N ASP A 206 -0.99 21.16 -12.31
CA ASP A 206 -1.26 20.80 -10.93
C ASP A 206 -2.34 19.71 -10.84
N ARG A 207 -3.35 19.78 -11.69
CA ARG A 207 -4.35 18.73 -11.84
C ARG A 207 -3.73 17.41 -12.27
N ALA A 208 -2.81 17.43 -13.24
CA ALA A 208 -2.10 16.24 -13.71
C ALA A 208 -1.19 15.66 -12.59
N LEU A 209 -0.48 16.52 -11.86
CA LEU A 209 0.33 16.12 -10.70
C LEU A 209 -0.53 15.44 -9.63
N LEU A 210 -1.63 16.05 -9.20
CA LEU A 210 -2.51 15.42 -8.22
C LEU A 210 -3.12 14.11 -8.72
N GLY A 211 -3.42 13.99 -10.01
CA GLY A 211 -3.85 12.74 -10.63
C GLY A 211 -2.80 11.63 -10.50
N TYR A 212 -1.54 11.96 -10.72
CA TYR A 212 -0.42 11.06 -10.52
C TYR A 212 -0.28 10.66 -9.05
N VAL A 213 -0.31 11.62 -8.13
CA VAL A 213 -0.27 11.38 -6.68
C VAL A 213 -1.41 10.46 -6.25
N ALA A 214 -2.64 10.73 -6.70
CA ALA A 214 -3.82 9.94 -6.43
C ALA A 214 -3.63 8.45 -6.81
N GLN A 215 -3.05 8.19 -7.98
CA GLN A 215 -2.77 6.83 -8.45
C GLN A 215 -1.72 6.11 -7.59
N HIS A 216 -0.67 6.81 -7.17
CA HIS A 216 0.36 6.23 -6.31
C HIS A 216 -0.14 5.95 -4.90
N ILE A 217 -0.99 6.82 -4.34
CA ILE A 217 -1.65 6.57 -3.05
C ILE A 217 -2.53 5.33 -3.12
N LEU A 218 -3.34 5.17 -4.16
CA LEU A 218 -4.15 3.96 -4.35
C LEU A 218 -3.30 2.71 -4.43
N THR A 219 -2.22 2.74 -5.20
CA THR A 219 -1.30 1.60 -5.34
C THR A 219 -0.69 1.22 -3.98
N ALA A 220 -0.30 2.20 -3.17
CA ALA A 220 0.23 1.96 -1.82
C ALA A 220 -0.83 1.37 -0.88
N LEU A 221 -2.07 1.87 -0.94
CA LEU A 221 -3.20 1.33 -0.18
C LEU A 221 -3.48 -0.13 -0.54
N ASP A 222 -3.54 -0.45 -1.84
CA ASP A 222 -3.77 -1.81 -2.33
C ASP A 222 -2.69 -2.78 -1.86
N ARG A 223 -1.43 -2.33 -1.91
CA ARG A 223 -0.32 -3.14 -1.42
C ARG A 223 -0.41 -3.38 0.09
N LYS A 224 -0.74 -2.35 0.88
CA LYS A 224 -0.88 -2.50 2.34
C LYS A 224 -2.05 -3.45 2.70
N HIS A 225 -3.18 -3.34 2.02
CA HIS A 225 -4.31 -4.27 2.21
C HIS A 225 -3.92 -5.72 1.83
N ALA A 226 -3.26 -5.91 0.68
CA ALA A 226 -2.81 -7.23 0.25
C ALA A 226 -1.80 -7.85 1.23
N HIS A 227 -0.93 -7.03 1.83
CA HIS A 227 0.05 -7.48 2.83
C HIS A 227 -0.65 -7.98 4.10
N VAL A 228 -1.58 -7.20 4.66
CA VAL A 228 -2.37 -7.59 5.85
C VAL A 228 -3.18 -8.86 5.59
N ASP A 229 -3.82 -8.98 4.42
CA ASP A 229 -4.54 -10.19 4.04
C ASP A 229 -3.63 -11.42 3.91
N LEU A 230 -2.42 -11.23 3.38
CA LEU A 230 -1.44 -12.30 3.27
C LEU A 230 -0.94 -12.76 4.65
N GLU A 231 -0.61 -11.84 5.54
CA GLU A 231 -0.20 -12.15 6.91
C GLU A 231 -1.27 -12.96 7.64
N ARG A 232 -2.53 -12.53 7.56
CA ARG A 232 -3.66 -13.25 8.15
C ARG A 232 -3.80 -14.66 7.58
N ARG A 233 -3.65 -14.84 6.27
CA ARG A 233 -3.70 -16.17 5.63
C ARG A 233 -2.54 -17.06 6.08
N ILE A 234 -1.34 -16.50 6.22
CA ILE A 234 -0.17 -17.23 6.73
C ILE A 234 -0.42 -17.70 8.16
N GLU A 235 -0.94 -16.84 9.03
CA GLU A 235 -1.24 -17.18 10.42
C GLU A 235 -2.26 -18.34 10.51
N VAL A 236 -3.38 -18.25 9.79
CA VAL A 236 -4.40 -19.30 9.74
C VAL A 236 -3.79 -20.62 9.24
N ARG A 237 -3.06 -20.58 8.13
CA ARG A 237 -2.43 -21.78 7.57
C ARG A 237 -1.38 -22.40 8.47
N THR A 238 -0.61 -21.56 9.17
CA THR A 238 0.38 -22.04 10.16
C THR A 238 -0.30 -22.79 11.29
N HIS A 239 -1.40 -22.27 11.82
CA HIS A 239 -2.18 -22.95 12.86
C HIS A 239 -2.78 -24.27 12.37
N GLU A 240 -3.36 -24.31 11.17
CA GLU A 240 -3.89 -25.54 10.57
C GLU A 240 -2.80 -26.61 10.39
N LEU A 241 -1.63 -26.21 9.86
CA LEU A 241 -0.48 -27.12 9.68
C LEU A 241 0.05 -27.65 10.99
N GLN A 242 0.15 -26.81 12.03
CA GLN A 242 0.59 -27.25 13.36
C GLN A 242 -0.38 -28.23 13.98
N ARG A 243 -1.69 -28.04 13.78
CA ARG A 243 -2.71 -28.96 14.27
C ARG A 243 -2.61 -30.31 13.54
N ALA A 244 -2.59 -30.30 12.21
CA ALA A 244 -2.48 -31.51 11.41
C ALA A 244 -1.18 -32.29 11.72
N ASN A 245 -0.06 -31.59 11.93
CA ASN A 245 1.20 -32.23 12.29
C ASN A 245 1.12 -32.92 13.66
N ARG A 246 0.48 -32.31 14.67
CA ARG A 246 0.27 -32.94 15.98
C ARG A 246 -0.61 -34.18 15.87
N GLU A 247 -1.69 -34.11 15.10
CA GLU A 247 -2.59 -35.24 14.86
C GLU A 247 -1.84 -36.40 14.17
N LEU A 248 -1.06 -36.10 13.12
CA LEU A 248 -0.23 -37.10 12.43
C LEU A 248 0.84 -37.72 13.35
N GLN A 249 1.51 -36.91 14.17
CA GLN A 249 2.50 -37.43 15.12
C GLN A 249 1.85 -38.38 16.14
N ALA A 250 0.66 -38.05 16.64
CA ALA A 250 -0.09 -38.92 17.54
C ALA A 250 -0.47 -40.24 16.84
N GLU A 251 -0.98 -40.19 15.62
CA GLU A 251 -1.34 -41.37 14.83
C GLU A 251 -0.11 -42.25 14.54
N ILE A 252 1.02 -41.65 14.15
CA ILE A 252 2.28 -42.38 13.94
C ILE A 252 2.72 -43.10 15.21
N LEU A 253 2.61 -42.45 16.37
CA LEU A 253 2.98 -43.07 17.64
C LEU A 253 2.05 -44.25 17.99
N GLU A 254 0.77 -44.07 17.83
CA GLU A 254 -0.24 -45.12 18.06
C GLU A 254 -0.01 -46.30 17.11
N ARG A 255 0.20 -46.07 15.83
CA ARG A 255 0.52 -47.10 14.84
C ARG A 255 1.79 -47.87 15.19
N LYS A 256 2.85 -47.16 15.58
CA LYS A 256 4.11 -47.83 16.04
C LYS A 256 3.90 -48.69 17.25
N ARG A 257 3.04 -48.30 18.22
CA ARG A 257 2.68 -49.11 19.38
C ARG A 257 1.90 -50.36 18.97
N ALA A 258 0.91 -50.22 18.10
CA ALA A 258 0.13 -51.32 17.57
C ALA A 258 1.00 -52.36 16.80
N GLU A 259 1.92 -51.84 15.97
CA GLU A 259 2.85 -52.72 15.21
C GLU A 259 3.84 -53.44 16.15
N LYS A 260 4.31 -52.80 17.21
CA LYS A 260 5.14 -53.49 18.20
C LYS A 260 4.37 -54.61 18.92
N LEU A 261 3.16 -54.29 19.36
CA LEU A 261 2.30 -55.30 20.04
C LEU A 261 2.00 -56.47 19.10
N GLN A 262 1.60 -56.21 17.85
CA GLN A 262 1.32 -57.27 16.88
C GLN A 262 2.54 -58.14 16.60
N ARG A 263 3.73 -57.57 16.46
CA ARG A 263 4.98 -58.34 16.31
C ARG A 263 5.28 -59.23 17.53
N ALA A 264 5.08 -58.70 18.73
CA ALA A 264 5.31 -59.47 19.96
C ALA A 264 4.32 -60.65 20.08
N LEU A 265 3.03 -60.39 19.82
CA LEU A 265 2.01 -61.44 19.78
C LEU A 265 2.34 -62.58 18.78
N PHE A 266 2.76 -62.20 17.56
CA PHE A 266 3.18 -63.16 16.56
C PHE A 266 4.38 -63.98 17.03
N ARG A 267 5.39 -63.33 17.65
CA ARG A 267 6.58 -63.99 18.17
C ARG A 267 6.26 -64.92 19.33
N ILE A 268 5.35 -64.54 20.23
CA ILE A 268 4.87 -65.42 21.32
C ILE A 268 4.21 -66.67 20.76
N ALA A 269 3.34 -66.52 19.74
CA ALA A 269 2.69 -67.66 19.10
C ALA A 269 3.69 -68.58 18.39
N GLU A 270 4.72 -68.04 17.75
CA GLU A 270 5.81 -68.82 17.16
C GLU A 270 6.60 -69.59 18.23
N LEU A 271 6.99 -68.91 19.35
CA LEU A 271 7.69 -69.52 20.47
C LEU A 271 6.89 -70.65 21.13
N ALA A 272 5.58 -70.53 21.26
CA ALA A 272 4.70 -71.55 21.78
C ALA A 272 4.77 -72.88 21.01
N ILE A 273 5.14 -72.81 19.73
CA ILE A 273 5.25 -74.01 18.85
C ILE A 273 6.69 -74.52 18.78
N THR A 274 7.69 -73.62 18.89
CA THR A 274 9.08 -73.92 18.57
C THR A 274 9.98 -74.08 19.80
N SER A 275 9.55 -73.70 21.03
CA SER A 275 10.37 -73.78 22.21
C SER A 275 10.58 -75.24 22.65
N GLU A 276 11.84 -75.55 23.02
CA GLU A 276 12.27 -76.90 23.43
C GLU A 276 11.78 -77.25 24.85
N SER A 277 11.51 -76.26 25.70
CA SER A 277 10.98 -76.45 27.07
C SER A 277 10.07 -75.26 27.46
N LEU A 278 9.19 -75.50 28.45
CA LEU A 278 8.30 -74.49 28.99
C LEU A 278 9.08 -73.40 29.74
N GLU A 279 10.19 -73.73 30.42
CA GLU A 279 11.02 -72.73 31.10
C GLU A 279 11.63 -71.76 30.11
N ARG A 280 12.13 -72.25 28.98
CA ARG A 280 12.67 -71.40 27.90
C ARG A 280 11.60 -70.57 27.24
N PHE A 281 10.43 -71.11 27.01
CA PHE A 281 9.27 -70.36 26.49
C PHE A 281 8.93 -69.20 27.44
N TYR A 282 8.84 -69.42 28.75
CA TYR A 282 8.50 -68.37 29.71
C TYR A 282 9.57 -67.27 29.75
N ALA A 283 10.86 -67.62 29.71
CA ALA A 283 11.96 -66.64 29.67
C ALA A 283 11.94 -65.77 28.40
N ASP A 284 11.70 -66.40 27.25
CA ASP A 284 11.60 -65.67 25.98
C ASP A 284 10.34 -64.77 25.95
N VAL A 285 9.18 -65.23 26.46
CA VAL A 285 7.97 -64.40 26.65
C VAL A 285 8.21 -63.23 27.54
N HIS A 286 8.89 -63.42 28.69
CA HIS A 286 9.26 -62.34 29.61
C HIS A 286 10.10 -61.28 28.90
N THR A 287 11.11 -61.69 28.12
CA THR A 287 11.95 -60.77 27.33
C THR A 287 11.11 -59.94 26.34
N LEU A 288 10.15 -60.57 25.65
CA LEU A 288 9.25 -59.84 24.71
C LEU A 288 8.29 -58.90 25.44
N VAL A 289 7.83 -59.26 26.64
CA VAL A 289 6.97 -58.39 27.44
C VAL A 289 7.74 -57.21 27.98
N ASP A 290 8.98 -57.41 28.44
CA ASP A 290 9.87 -56.33 28.95
C ASP A 290 10.25 -55.31 27.85
N ASP A 291 10.36 -55.76 26.60
CA ASP A 291 10.52 -54.88 25.41
C ASP A 291 9.26 -54.03 25.10
N LEU A 292 8.07 -54.47 25.52
CA LEU A 292 6.80 -53.75 25.29
C LEU A 292 6.45 -52.83 26.43
N ILE A 293 6.63 -53.29 27.65
CA ILE A 293 6.30 -52.59 28.89
C ILE A 293 7.43 -52.83 29.90
N TYR A 294 7.56 -52.00 30.90
CA TYR A 294 8.49 -52.29 32.02
C TYR A 294 8.03 -53.54 32.77
N ALA A 295 8.75 -54.66 32.61
CA ALA A 295 8.39 -55.95 33.20
C ALA A 295 9.57 -56.63 33.90
N ARG A 296 10.48 -55.89 34.52
CA ARG A 296 11.63 -56.47 35.24
C ARG A 296 11.21 -57.36 36.43
N ASN A 297 10.05 -57.07 37.02
CA ASN A 297 9.40 -57.96 37.96
C ASN A 297 8.25 -58.65 37.23
N PHE A 298 8.41 -59.95 36.96
CA PHE A 298 7.49 -60.70 36.15
C PHE A 298 7.34 -62.13 36.69
N TYR A 299 6.10 -62.60 36.81
CA TYR A 299 5.80 -63.98 37.17
C TYR A 299 4.65 -64.53 36.37
N ILE A 300 4.65 -65.84 36.19
CA ILE A 300 3.54 -66.59 35.60
C ILE A 300 3.01 -67.49 36.72
N ALA A 301 1.71 -67.36 36.99
CA ALA A 301 1.02 -68.19 37.97
C ALA A 301 -0.03 -69.05 37.24
N LEU A 302 -0.02 -70.33 37.48
CA LEU A 302 -0.99 -71.28 36.99
C LEU A 302 -1.89 -71.74 38.15
N LEU A 303 -3.21 -71.73 37.92
CA LEU A 303 -4.15 -72.25 38.87
C LEU A 303 -4.15 -73.78 38.73
N SER A 304 -4.02 -74.50 39.88
CA SER A 304 -4.07 -75.95 39.92
C SER A 304 -5.46 -76.45 39.53
N ASP A 305 -5.58 -77.74 39.12
CA ASP A 305 -6.83 -78.34 38.67
C ASP A 305 -7.91 -78.37 39.74
N ASP A 306 -7.52 -78.33 41.05
CA ASP A 306 -8.45 -78.24 42.16
C ASP A 306 -9.01 -76.83 42.44
N GLY A 307 -8.48 -75.82 41.76
CA GLY A 307 -8.90 -74.41 41.89
C GLY A 307 -8.52 -73.75 43.19
N VAL A 308 -7.63 -74.36 44.00
CA VAL A 308 -7.32 -73.90 45.37
C VAL A 308 -5.88 -73.38 45.49
N SER A 309 -4.94 -73.95 44.72
CA SER A 309 -3.50 -73.59 44.83
C SER A 309 -3.00 -72.94 43.53
N LEU A 310 -1.94 -72.11 43.66
CA LEU A 310 -1.23 -71.47 42.56
C LEU A 310 0.20 -72.07 42.49
N ASP A 311 0.55 -72.51 41.30
CA ASP A 311 1.91 -72.85 40.93
C ASP A 311 2.59 -71.68 40.20
N PHE A 312 3.84 -71.39 40.49
CA PHE A 312 4.62 -70.31 39.88
C PHE A 312 5.75 -70.92 39.03
N PRO A 313 5.46 -71.38 37.83
CA PRO A 313 6.44 -72.00 36.97
C PRO A 313 7.55 -71.03 36.47
N TYR A 314 7.31 -69.74 36.62
CA TYR A 314 8.29 -68.71 36.29
C TYR A 314 8.11 -67.48 37.17
N SER A 315 9.21 -67.02 37.80
CA SER A 315 9.25 -65.78 38.60
C SER A 315 10.62 -65.16 38.49
N ILE A 316 10.67 -63.85 38.23
CA ILE A 316 11.85 -63.01 38.28
C ILE A 316 11.45 -61.76 39.03
N ASP A 317 12.26 -61.38 40.01
CA ASP A 317 12.18 -60.14 40.74
C ASP A 317 13.54 -59.43 40.68
N GLU A 318 13.53 -58.11 40.46
CA GLU A 318 14.74 -57.26 40.35
C GLU A 318 15.54 -57.21 41.67
N ARG A 319 14.93 -57.63 42.81
CA ARG A 319 15.50 -57.58 44.16
C ARG A 319 15.95 -58.93 44.72
N ASP A 320 15.63 -60.00 44.01
CA ASP A 320 16.11 -61.37 44.31
C ASP A 320 17.27 -61.70 43.36
#